data_f03660280a9354d3d59550b0a32c746b
#
_entry.id   f03660280a9354d3d59550b0a32c746b
#
_cell.length_a   1.000
_cell.length_b   1.000
_cell.length_c   1.000
_cell.angle_alpha   90.00
_cell.angle_beta   90.00
_cell.angle_gamma   90.00
#
_symmetry.space_group_name_H-M   'P 1'
#
loop_
_entity.id
_entity.type
_entity.pdbx_description
1 polymer ?
#
loop_
_entity_poly.entity_id
_entity_poly.type
_entity_poly.pdbx_seq_one_letter_code
_entity_poly.pdbx_strand_id
1 'polypeptide(L)'
;MTRIGILYKVEELIKYKTPEERYQERPAVDALFEWLHSMEDSVDRSSLIGDAILYTLNQENYLRRYLDDGHLSIDNNSAERAIKNFAVGRRNWLFAKSIRGADASAVVYSIAETALLNGLKPYVYLSYVLDELRKMGPFPKPDDLNRLLPWSDELLEEFRTKKKK
;
A
#
# COMPACT_ATOMS: atom_id res chain seq x y z
N MET A 1 23.42 9.38 14.51
CA MET A 1 22.17 8.88 13.88
C MET A 1 21.66 10.00 12.98
N THR A 2 21.26 9.71 11.72
CA THR A 2 20.69 10.73 10.85
C THR A 2 19.28 11.11 11.31
N ARG A 3 18.80 12.33 10.99
CA ARG A 3 17.44 12.76 11.39
C ARG A 3 16.35 11.86 10.80
N ILE A 4 16.50 11.46 9.53
CA ILE A 4 15.61 10.45 8.92
C ILE A 4 15.69 9.11 9.67
N GLY A 5 16.89 8.68 10.08
CA GLY A 5 17.04 7.45 10.87
C GLY A 5 16.31 7.50 12.22
N ILE A 6 16.09 8.69 12.80
CA ILE A 6 15.29 8.85 14.01
C ILE A 6 13.81 8.55 13.71
N LEU A 7 13.28 8.99 12.58
CA LEU A 7 11.88 8.70 12.18
C LEU A 7 11.62 7.18 12.11
N TYR A 8 12.51 6.45 11.43
CA TYR A 8 12.41 4.98 11.35
C TYR A 8 12.56 4.31 12.73
N LYS A 9 13.43 4.87 13.60
CA LYS A 9 13.58 4.33 14.96
C LYS A 9 12.32 4.53 15.80
N VAL A 10 11.66 5.68 15.69
CA VAL A 10 10.37 5.93 16.34
C VAL A 10 9.34 4.91 15.85
N GLU A 11 9.20 4.72 14.54
CA GLU A 11 8.26 3.73 13.98
C GLU A 11 8.53 2.30 14.46
N GLU A 12 9.80 1.92 14.61
CA GLU A 12 10.17 0.62 15.16
C GLU A 12 9.68 0.45 16.61
N LEU A 13 9.81 1.50 17.43
CA LEU A 13 9.40 1.48 18.82
C LEU A 13 7.87 1.44 19.00
N ILE A 14 7.14 2.15 18.14
CA ILE A 14 5.68 2.22 18.22
C ILE A 14 4.96 1.17 17.37
N LYS A 15 5.68 0.27 16.75
CA LYS A 15 5.18 -0.73 15.80
C LYS A 15 4.01 -1.58 16.33
N TYR A 16 4.00 -1.88 17.61
CA TYR A 16 2.99 -2.74 18.25
C TYR A 16 1.91 -1.95 19.01
N LYS A 17 1.93 -0.62 18.92
CA LYS A 17 0.94 0.27 19.53
C LYS A 17 -0.30 0.40 18.69
N THR A 18 -1.40 0.85 19.30
CA THR A 18 -2.63 1.14 18.58
C THR A 18 -2.43 2.33 17.62
N PRO A 19 -3.27 2.48 16.59
CA PRO A 19 -3.19 3.62 15.68
C PRO A 19 -3.27 4.97 16.42
N GLU A 20 -4.11 5.06 17.46
CA GLU A 20 -4.29 6.27 18.29
C GLU A 20 -3.02 6.61 19.06
N GLU A 21 -2.37 5.61 19.66
CA GLU A 21 -1.08 5.78 20.35
C GLU A 21 0.03 6.16 19.38
N ARG A 22 0.08 5.53 18.20
CA ARG A 22 1.05 5.86 17.15
C ARG A 22 0.91 7.29 16.67
N TYR A 23 -0.30 7.77 16.47
CA TYR A 23 -0.58 9.15 16.10
C TYR A 23 0.06 10.16 17.08
N GLN A 24 -0.04 9.89 18.40
CA GLN A 24 0.50 10.79 19.43
C GLN A 24 2.03 10.73 19.55
N GLU A 25 2.68 9.68 19.10
CA GLU A 25 4.10 9.44 19.32
C GLU A 25 5.01 9.71 18.12
N ARG A 26 4.56 10.56 17.19
CA ARG A 26 5.31 10.94 15.97
C ARG A 26 5.91 12.36 15.97
N PRO A 27 6.28 12.99 17.10
CA PRO A 27 6.79 14.38 17.14
C PRO A 27 8.13 14.55 16.41
N ALA A 28 8.84 13.46 16.11
CA ALA A 28 10.11 13.50 15.39
C ALA A 28 9.98 14.06 13.96
N VAL A 29 8.78 14.01 13.38
CA VAL A 29 8.49 14.62 12.06
C VAL A 29 8.52 16.14 12.16
N ASP A 30 7.91 16.72 13.21
CA ASP A 30 7.94 18.16 13.46
C ASP A 30 9.37 18.65 13.64
N ALA A 31 10.15 17.96 14.48
CA ALA A 31 11.56 18.28 14.71
C ALA A 31 12.43 18.18 13.42
N LEU A 32 12.07 17.31 12.48
CA LEU A 32 12.73 17.24 11.17
C LEU A 32 12.43 18.50 10.36
N PHE A 33 11.16 18.91 10.25
CA PHE A 33 10.76 20.06 9.46
C PHE A 33 11.25 21.39 10.08
N GLU A 34 11.19 21.55 11.40
CA GLU A 34 11.78 22.68 12.09
C GLU A 34 13.27 22.84 11.74
N TRP A 35 14.02 21.74 11.75
CA TRP A 35 15.40 21.76 11.35
C TRP A 35 15.60 22.10 9.86
N LEU A 36 14.79 21.54 8.94
CA LEU A 36 14.87 21.85 7.51
C LEU A 36 14.62 23.34 7.25
N HIS A 37 13.61 23.94 7.90
CA HIS A 37 13.35 25.37 7.82
C HIS A 37 14.52 26.20 8.36
N SER A 38 15.15 25.79 9.46
CA SER A 38 16.33 26.49 9.98
C SER A 38 17.54 26.46 9.05
N MET A 39 17.59 25.50 8.13
CA MET A 39 18.68 25.35 7.15
C MET A 39 18.41 26.08 5.84
N GLU A 40 17.16 26.47 5.56
CA GLU A 40 16.74 27.01 4.25
C GLU A 40 17.58 28.23 3.83
N ASP A 41 17.83 29.18 4.76
CA ASP A 41 18.57 30.38 4.49
C ASP A 41 20.10 30.22 4.57
N SER A 42 20.57 29.09 5.12
CA SER A 42 21.99 28.84 5.35
C SER A 42 22.66 27.98 4.28
N VAL A 43 21.88 27.39 3.36
CA VAL A 43 22.39 26.54 2.29
C VAL A 43 22.34 27.23 0.94
N ASP A 44 23.35 26.97 0.10
CA ASP A 44 23.31 27.40 -1.30
C ASP A 44 22.22 26.62 -2.04
N ARG A 45 21.20 27.36 -2.54
CA ARG A 45 20.06 26.80 -3.27
C ARG A 45 20.44 26.10 -4.57
N SER A 46 21.61 26.43 -5.14
CA SER A 46 22.14 25.79 -6.35
C SER A 46 22.91 24.49 -6.06
N SER A 47 23.18 24.19 -4.79
CA SER A 47 23.85 22.97 -4.39
C SER A 47 22.88 21.77 -4.34
N LEU A 48 23.40 20.55 -4.48
CA LEU A 48 22.61 19.31 -4.35
C LEU A 48 21.90 19.20 -2.98
N ILE A 49 22.52 19.74 -1.92
CA ILE A 49 21.93 19.76 -0.57
C ILE A 49 20.81 20.78 -0.51
N GLY A 50 21.02 21.99 -1.04
CA GLY A 50 20.00 23.03 -1.10
C GLY A 50 18.78 22.60 -1.91
N ASP A 51 18.99 22.00 -3.07
CA ASP A 51 17.93 21.45 -3.91
C ASP A 51 17.12 20.35 -3.17
N ALA A 52 17.79 19.43 -2.47
CA ALA A 52 17.13 18.40 -1.67
C ALA A 52 16.31 18.97 -0.49
N ILE A 53 16.82 20.00 0.20
CA ILE A 53 16.10 20.67 1.28
C ILE A 53 14.86 21.37 0.74
N LEU A 54 15.02 22.19 -0.32
CA LEU A 54 13.90 22.91 -0.95
C LEU A 54 12.84 21.93 -1.50
N TYR A 55 13.26 20.86 -2.15
CA TYR A 55 12.32 19.82 -2.59
C TYR A 55 11.51 19.26 -1.42
N THR A 56 12.17 18.91 -0.32
CA THR A 56 11.51 18.35 0.86
C THR A 56 10.54 19.34 1.51
N LEU A 57 10.92 20.62 1.64
CA LEU A 57 10.06 21.68 2.16
C LEU A 57 8.83 21.92 1.25
N ASN A 58 9.02 21.92 -0.07
CA ASN A 58 7.92 22.03 -1.03
C ASN A 58 6.92 20.85 -0.92
N GLN A 59 7.37 19.71 -0.44
CA GLN A 59 6.52 18.53 -0.22
C GLN A 59 6.00 18.42 1.22
N GLU A 60 6.31 19.36 2.11
CA GLU A 60 5.98 19.29 3.55
C GLU A 60 4.51 18.95 3.80
N ASN A 61 3.58 19.64 3.14
CA ASN A 61 2.14 19.42 3.30
C ASN A 61 1.71 17.99 2.96
N TYR A 62 2.36 17.35 1.98
CA TYR A 62 2.09 15.96 1.60
C TYR A 62 2.76 14.97 2.55
N LEU A 63 3.99 15.25 2.95
CA LEU A 63 4.75 14.41 3.87
C LEU A 63 4.14 14.41 5.27
N ARG A 64 3.58 15.54 5.72
CA ARG A 64 2.87 15.64 6.99
C ARG A 64 1.58 14.84 7.05
N ARG A 65 0.96 14.47 5.92
CA ARG A 65 -0.22 13.60 5.91
C ARG A 65 0.01 12.24 6.57
N TYR A 66 1.24 11.79 6.63
CA TYR A 66 1.62 10.63 7.42
C TYR A 66 1.24 10.77 8.91
N LEU A 67 1.12 11.99 9.42
CA LEU A 67 0.68 12.30 10.79
C LEU A 67 -0.83 12.30 10.95
N ASP A 68 -1.62 12.32 9.87
CA ASP A 68 -3.08 12.43 9.95
C ASP A 68 -3.74 11.15 10.47
N ASP A 69 -3.08 9.99 10.28
CA ASP A 69 -3.62 8.70 10.69
C ASP A 69 -2.52 7.74 11.15
N GLY A 70 -2.66 7.17 12.34
CA GLY A 70 -1.75 6.19 12.92
C GLY A 70 -1.65 4.87 12.15
N HIS A 71 -2.60 4.56 11.25
CA HIS A 71 -2.51 3.39 10.36
C HIS A 71 -1.48 3.58 9.24
N LEU A 72 -1.15 4.81 8.87
CA LEU A 72 -0.22 5.08 7.77
C LEU A 72 1.19 4.62 8.13
N SER A 73 1.84 3.99 7.15
CA SER A 73 3.25 3.61 7.25
C SER A 73 4.15 4.76 6.79
N ILE A 74 5.32 4.91 7.41
CA ILE A 74 6.33 5.88 6.98
C ILE A 74 6.94 5.53 5.62
N ASP A 75 6.84 4.28 5.21
CA ASP A 75 7.38 3.79 3.95
C ASP A 75 6.28 3.25 3.02
N ASN A 76 6.62 3.10 1.75
CA ASN A 76 5.76 2.56 0.70
C ASN A 76 5.98 1.06 0.43
N ASN A 77 6.67 0.35 1.32
CA ASN A 77 7.07 -1.03 1.10
C ASN A 77 5.89 -1.99 0.86
N SER A 78 4.72 -1.70 1.46
CA SER A 78 3.51 -2.52 1.25
C SER A 78 2.97 -2.36 -0.17
N ALA A 79 2.88 -1.12 -0.67
CA ALA A 79 2.45 -0.85 -2.04
C ALA A 79 3.46 -1.38 -3.07
N GLU A 80 4.77 -1.21 -2.81
CA GLU A 80 5.82 -1.75 -3.67
C GLU A 80 5.76 -3.28 -3.76
N ARG A 81 5.52 -3.97 -2.63
CA ARG A 81 5.33 -5.43 -2.63
C ARG A 81 4.10 -5.86 -3.41
N ALA A 82 2.98 -5.16 -3.28
CA ALA A 82 1.76 -5.45 -4.03
C ALA A 82 1.96 -5.28 -5.54
N ILE A 83 2.65 -4.21 -5.96
CA ILE A 83 2.94 -3.95 -7.39
C ILE A 83 4.01 -4.90 -7.94
N LYS A 84 4.90 -5.42 -7.10
CA LYS A 84 6.02 -6.27 -7.53
C LYS A 84 5.57 -7.48 -8.34
N ASN A 85 4.52 -8.16 -7.92
CA ASN A 85 3.98 -9.33 -8.62
C ASN A 85 3.49 -8.96 -10.03
N PHE A 86 2.82 -7.81 -10.16
CA PHE A 86 2.41 -7.26 -11.45
C PHE A 86 3.63 -6.93 -12.32
N ALA A 87 4.64 -6.25 -11.77
CA ALA A 87 5.86 -5.87 -12.50
C ALA A 87 6.69 -7.08 -12.94
N VAL A 88 6.75 -8.15 -12.12
CA VAL A 88 7.40 -9.42 -12.49
C VAL A 88 6.60 -10.15 -13.57
N GLY A 89 5.28 -10.21 -13.45
CA GLY A 89 4.39 -10.80 -14.45
C GLY A 89 4.52 -10.12 -15.82
N ARG A 90 4.74 -8.82 -15.84
CA ARG A 90 4.97 -8.04 -17.07
C ARG A 90 6.13 -8.57 -17.93
N ARG A 91 7.12 -9.23 -17.37
CA ARG A 91 8.20 -9.87 -18.14
C ARG A 91 7.70 -10.98 -19.06
N ASN A 92 6.57 -11.60 -18.75
CA ASN A 92 6.00 -12.71 -19.52
C ASN A 92 5.09 -12.23 -20.65
N TRP A 93 4.45 -11.06 -20.51
CA TRP A 93 3.45 -10.55 -21.46
C TRP A 93 3.70 -9.13 -21.96
N LEU A 94 4.86 -8.59 -21.69
CA LEU A 94 5.51 -7.33 -22.11
C LEU A 94 4.59 -6.11 -22.32
N PHE A 95 3.44 -6.24 -23.02
CA PHE A 95 2.50 -5.16 -23.31
C PHE A 95 1.06 -5.67 -23.35
N ALA A 96 0.12 -4.89 -22.84
CA ALA A 96 -1.28 -5.05 -23.17
C ALA A 96 -1.51 -4.49 -24.60
N LYS A 97 -2.09 -5.30 -25.49
CA LYS A 97 -2.36 -4.90 -26.89
C LYS A 97 -3.47 -3.85 -27.02
N SER A 98 -4.22 -3.61 -25.95
CA SER A 98 -5.32 -2.64 -25.91
C SER A 98 -5.50 -2.08 -24.49
N ILE A 99 -6.11 -0.89 -24.39
CA ILE A 99 -6.47 -0.26 -23.12
C ILE A 99 -7.37 -1.19 -22.30
N ARG A 100 -8.42 -1.76 -22.93
CA ARG A 100 -9.32 -2.72 -22.26
C ARG A 100 -8.58 -3.96 -21.72
N GLY A 101 -7.57 -4.44 -22.44
CA GLY A 101 -6.74 -5.56 -21.98
C GLY A 101 -5.87 -5.17 -20.77
N ALA A 102 -5.35 -3.94 -20.75
CA ALA A 102 -4.62 -3.40 -19.60
C ALA A 102 -5.53 -3.29 -18.37
N ASP A 103 -6.72 -2.71 -18.53
CA ASP A 103 -7.71 -2.57 -17.46
C ASP A 103 -8.14 -3.94 -16.90
N ALA A 104 -8.45 -4.89 -17.76
CA ALA A 104 -8.81 -6.25 -17.35
C ALA A 104 -7.67 -6.92 -16.56
N SER A 105 -6.43 -6.76 -17.01
CA SER A 105 -5.26 -7.29 -16.30
C SER A 105 -5.11 -6.63 -14.93
N ALA A 106 -5.25 -5.31 -14.84
CA ALA A 106 -5.17 -4.56 -13.59
C ALA A 106 -6.23 -5.04 -12.58
N VAL A 107 -7.48 -5.25 -13.03
CA VAL A 107 -8.56 -5.77 -12.20
C VAL A 107 -8.23 -7.17 -11.67
N VAL A 108 -7.82 -8.10 -12.53
CA VAL A 108 -7.50 -9.47 -12.11
C VAL A 108 -6.34 -9.48 -11.11
N TYR A 109 -5.28 -8.72 -11.35
CA TYR A 109 -4.17 -8.61 -10.41
C TYR A 109 -4.59 -7.98 -9.08
N SER A 110 -5.42 -6.94 -9.11
CA SER A 110 -5.93 -6.30 -7.89
C SER A 110 -6.73 -7.30 -7.04
N ILE A 111 -7.59 -8.10 -7.66
CA ILE A 111 -8.37 -9.13 -6.96
C ILE A 111 -7.44 -10.21 -6.40
N ALA A 112 -6.44 -10.66 -7.17
CA ALA A 112 -5.49 -11.69 -6.74
C ALA A 112 -4.63 -11.23 -5.55
N GLU A 113 -4.10 -10.00 -5.59
CA GLU A 113 -3.32 -9.42 -4.48
C GLU A 113 -4.21 -9.18 -3.25
N THR A 114 -5.44 -8.72 -3.44
CA THR A 114 -6.39 -8.56 -2.33
C THR A 114 -6.73 -9.91 -1.70
N ALA A 115 -6.87 -10.96 -2.48
CA ALA A 115 -7.07 -12.31 -1.96
C ALA A 115 -5.87 -12.78 -1.12
N LEU A 116 -4.64 -12.55 -1.58
CA LEU A 116 -3.41 -12.84 -0.82
C LEU A 116 -3.38 -12.08 0.51
N LEU A 117 -3.70 -10.78 0.51
CA LEU A 117 -3.72 -9.94 1.70
C LEU A 117 -4.76 -10.42 2.73
N ASN A 118 -5.86 -11.02 2.26
CA ASN A 118 -6.89 -11.63 3.10
C ASN A 118 -6.60 -13.11 3.45
N GLY A 119 -5.40 -13.60 3.15
CA GLY A 119 -4.97 -14.95 3.50
C GLY A 119 -5.62 -16.05 2.65
N LEU A 120 -6.13 -15.73 1.48
CA LEU A 120 -6.71 -16.71 0.55
C LEU A 120 -5.63 -17.27 -0.38
N LYS A 121 -5.90 -18.42 -0.97
CA LYS A 121 -5.13 -19.02 -2.07
C LYS A 121 -5.65 -18.46 -3.39
N PRO A 122 -4.95 -17.55 -4.09
CA PRO A 122 -5.53 -16.79 -5.21
C PRO A 122 -6.08 -17.67 -6.33
N TYR A 123 -5.37 -18.73 -6.70
CA TYR A 123 -5.83 -19.63 -7.76
C TYR A 123 -7.17 -20.32 -7.42
N VAL A 124 -7.29 -20.89 -6.22
CA VAL A 124 -8.50 -21.57 -5.78
C VAL A 124 -9.66 -20.61 -5.64
N TYR A 125 -9.38 -19.44 -5.04
CA TYR A 125 -10.36 -18.38 -4.88
C TYR A 125 -10.86 -17.83 -6.23
N LEU A 126 -9.97 -17.50 -7.16
CA LEU A 126 -10.36 -16.98 -8.47
C LEU A 126 -11.13 -18.03 -9.29
N SER A 127 -10.76 -19.31 -9.21
CA SER A 127 -11.53 -20.39 -9.84
C SER A 127 -12.96 -20.44 -9.32
N TYR A 128 -13.12 -20.36 -8.00
CA TYR A 128 -14.43 -20.30 -7.35
C TYR A 128 -15.25 -19.08 -7.81
N VAL A 129 -14.64 -17.89 -7.79
CA VAL A 129 -15.30 -16.63 -8.22
C VAL A 129 -15.79 -16.75 -9.66
N LEU A 130 -14.97 -17.26 -10.57
CA LEU A 130 -15.34 -17.42 -11.99
C LEU A 130 -16.49 -18.43 -12.15
N ASP A 131 -16.50 -19.52 -11.39
CA ASP A 131 -17.58 -20.51 -11.42
C ASP A 131 -18.88 -19.93 -10.87
N GLU A 132 -18.85 -19.16 -9.81
CA GLU A 132 -20.04 -18.50 -9.25
C GLU A 132 -20.59 -17.42 -10.21
N LEU A 133 -19.71 -16.57 -10.76
CA LEU A 133 -20.13 -15.58 -11.76
C LEU A 133 -20.79 -16.23 -12.99
N ARG A 134 -20.28 -17.39 -13.43
CA ARG A 134 -20.90 -18.14 -14.53
C ARG A 134 -22.33 -18.60 -14.20
N LYS A 135 -22.57 -19.00 -12.94
CA LYS A 135 -23.91 -19.43 -12.46
C LYS A 135 -24.88 -18.25 -12.36
N MET A 136 -24.38 -17.07 -11.97
CA MET A 136 -25.19 -15.86 -11.80
C MET A 136 -25.67 -15.25 -13.13
N GLY A 137 -24.99 -15.59 -14.23
CA GLY A 137 -25.33 -15.05 -15.56
C GLY A 137 -24.77 -13.63 -15.79
N PRO A 138 -25.21 -12.93 -16.88
CA PRO A 138 -24.57 -11.72 -17.34
C PRO A 138 -24.83 -10.45 -16.50
N PHE A 139 -25.80 -10.49 -15.59
CA PHE A 139 -26.23 -9.34 -14.78
C PHE A 139 -26.39 -9.73 -13.30
N PRO A 140 -25.30 -10.05 -12.59
CA PRO A 140 -25.36 -10.43 -11.17
C PRO A 140 -25.83 -9.23 -10.33
N LYS A 141 -26.59 -9.50 -9.27
CA LYS A 141 -26.98 -8.44 -8.31
C LYS A 141 -25.80 -8.06 -7.43
N PRO A 142 -25.72 -6.78 -6.97
CA PRO A 142 -24.65 -6.34 -6.07
C PRO A 142 -24.47 -7.20 -4.83
N ASP A 143 -25.57 -7.64 -4.21
CA ASP A 143 -25.53 -8.50 -3.01
C ASP A 143 -24.92 -9.87 -3.29
N ASP A 144 -25.16 -10.43 -4.49
CA ASP A 144 -24.54 -11.68 -4.92
C ASP A 144 -23.02 -11.51 -5.14
N LEU A 145 -22.58 -10.36 -5.62
CA LEU A 145 -21.15 -10.02 -5.77
C LEU A 145 -20.45 -9.80 -4.42
N ASN A 146 -21.14 -9.20 -3.45
CA ASN A 146 -20.58 -8.95 -2.11
C ASN A 146 -20.14 -10.24 -1.42
N ARG A 147 -20.84 -11.36 -1.64
CA ARG A 147 -20.48 -12.67 -1.10
C ARG A 147 -19.17 -13.22 -1.64
N LEU A 148 -18.77 -12.78 -2.83
CA LEU A 148 -17.55 -13.22 -3.51
C LEU A 148 -16.32 -12.41 -3.15
N LEU A 149 -16.49 -11.29 -2.44
CA LEU A 149 -15.36 -10.41 -2.10
C LEU A 149 -14.33 -11.14 -1.21
N PRO A 150 -13.02 -10.85 -1.39
CA PRO A 150 -11.95 -11.58 -0.68
C PRO A 150 -12.00 -11.51 0.85
N TRP A 151 -12.73 -10.57 1.39
CA TRP A 151 -12.95 -10.36 2.84
C TRP A 151 -14.31 -10.84 3.33
N SER A 152 -15.12 -11.48 2.46
CA SER A 152 -16.42 -12.02 2.86
C SER A 152 -16.27 -13.17 3.86
N ASP A 153 -17.07 -13.14 4.91
CA ASP A 153 -17.15 -14.22 5.90
C ASP A 153 -17.82 -15.50 5.36
N GLU A 154 -18.49 -15.38 4.21
CA GLU A 154 -19.14 -16.51 3.55
C GLU A 154 -18.17 -17.41 2.79
N LEU A 155 -16.90 -16.98 2.60
CA LEU A 155 -15.89 -17.77 1.91
C LEU A 155 -15.47 -18.99 2.74
N LEU A 156 -15.42 -20.15 2.08
CA LEU A 156 -15.07 -21.42 2.71
C LEU A 156 -13.63 -21.43 3.24
N GLU A 157 -13.41 -22.09 4.37
CA GLU A 157 -12.09 -22.25 5.00
C GLU A 157 -11.05 -22.90 4.08
N GLU A 158 -11.47 -23.72 3.11
CA GLU A 158 -10.57 -24.36 2.14
C GLU A 158 -9.82 -23.36 1.24
N PHE A 159 -10.38 -22.15 1.05
CA PHE A 159 -9.74 -21.08 0.29
C PHE A 159 -8.61 -20.41 1.07
N ARG A 160 -8.56 -20.59 2.39
CA ARG A 160 -7.57 -19.93 3.25
C ARG A 160 -6.22 -20.64 3.20
N THR A 161 -5.16 -19.85 3.31
CA THR A 161 -3.81 -20.37 3.51
C THR A 161 -3.67 -20.83 4.96
N LYS A 162 -3.10 -22.02 5.18
CA LYS A 162 -2.77 -22.47 6.55
C LYS A 162 -1.80 -21.46 7.17
N LYS A 163 -2.17 -20.86 8.31
CA LYS A 163 -1.21 -20.04 9.09
C LYS A 163 0.00 -20.93 9.40
N LYS A 164 1.17 -20.56 8.93
CA LYS A 164 2.41 -21.16 9.45
C LYS A 164 2.48 -20.77 10.94
N LYS A 165 2.47 -21.82 11.80
CA LYS A 165 2.80 -21.67 13.22
C LYS A 165 4.22 -21.19 13.39
#